data_57c7b014a4c66f82e8111a63f127fefb
#
_entry.id   57c7b014a4c66f82e8111a63f127fefb
#
_cell.length_a   1.000
_cell.length_b   1.000
_cell.length_c   1.000
_cell.angle_alpha   90.00
_cell.angle_beta   90.00
_cell.angle_gamma   90.00
#
_symmetry.space_group_name_H-M   'P 1'
#
loop_
_entity.id
_entity.type
_entity.pdbx_description
1 polymer ?
#
loop_
_entity_poly.entity_id
_entity_poly.type
_entity_poly.pdbx_seq_one_letter_code
_entity_poly.pdbx_strand_id
1 'polypeptide(L)'
;GLEDISGGTFKIDGKVMNDVEPKDRDIAMVFQNYALYPHMTVFDNMAFGLKLRKVPKDEIKAKVEEAARILDLEKLLDRKPKALSGGQRQRVAMGRAIVRNPKVFLMDEPLSNLDAKLRVQMRIEISKIHQRLGATIIYVTHDQTEAMTLGTRIVVMKDGVVQQVDTPQHLYEQPGNLFVAGFMGSPQMNFLDAQITEKGNDLVAK
;
A
#
# COMPACT_ATOMS: atom_id res chain seq x y z
N GLY A 1 16.05 -1.58 -0.91
CA GLY A 1 17.16 -1.90 -1.73
C GLY A 1 17.25 -1.18 -3.06
N LEU A 2 16.42 -0.16 -3.33
CA LEU A 2 16.65 0.75 -4.47
C LEU A 2 17.63 1.87 -4.07
N GLU A 3 17.64 2.20 -2.77
CA GLU A 3 18.54 3.17 -2.16
C GLU A 3 19.30 2.52 -1.00
N ASP A 4 20.50 3.00 -0.74
CA ASP A 4 21.32 2.54 0.37
C ASP A 4 20.84 3.16 1.69
N ILE A 5 20.92 2.38 2.77
CA ILE A 5 20.56 2.82 4.11
C ILE A 5 21.73 3.56 4.71
N SER A 6 21.55 4.81 5.14
CA SER A 6 22.62 5.65 5.75
C SER A 6 23.07 5.11 7.11
N GLY A 7 22.22 4.37 7.82
CA GLY A 7 22.53 3.79 9.13
C GLY A 7 21.36 2.99 9.68
N GLY A 8 21.59 2.30 10.80
CA GLY A 8 20.59 1.45 11.45
C GLY A 8 20.50 0.04 10.89
N THR A 9 19.52 -0.71 11.36
CA THR A 9 19.31 -2.12 10.99
C THR A 9 17.92 -2.32 10.43
N PHE A 10 17.83 -2.78 9.17
CA PHE A 10 16.59 -3.16 8.53
C PHE A 10 16.41 -4.68 8.56
N LYS A 11 15.25 -5.14 9.03
CA LYS A 11 14.94 -6.57 9.16
C LYS A 11 13.61 -6.92 8.50
N ILE A 12 13.55 -8.09 7.87
CA ILE A 12 12.31 -8.74 7.45
C ILE A 12 12.27 -10.11 8.14
N ASP A 13 11.19 -10.35 8.90
CA ASP A 13 11.02 -11.62 9.63
C ASP A 13 12.26 -11.99 10.50
N GLY A 14 12.77 -10.99 11.23
CA GLY A 14 13.93 -11.12 12.11
C GLY A 14 15.30 -11.18 11.41
N LYS A 15 15.35 -11.37 10.09
CA LYS A 15 16.59 -11.41 9.31
C LYS A 15 17.04 -10.03 8.90
N VAL A 16 18.33 -9.71 9.10
CA VAL A 16 18.93 -8.46 8.64
C VAL A 16 18.99 -8.46 7.10
N MET A 17 18.54 -7.37 6.49
CA MET A 17 18.39 -7.21 5.04
C MET A 17 19.22 -6.06 4.46
N ASN A 18 20.06 -5.40 5.27
CA ASN A 18 20.83 -4.24 4.82
C ASN A 18 21.60 -4.50 3.51
N ASP A 19 22.37 -5.60 3.48
CA ASP A 19 23.24 -5.97 2.36
C ASP A 19 22.60 -7.01 1.42
N VAL A 20 21.32 -7.35 1.61
CA VAL A 20 20.61 -8.30 0.76
C VAL A 20 20.04 -7.60 -0.45
N GLU A 21 20.32 -8.12 -1.65
CA GLU A 21 19.78 -7.55 -2.89
C GLU A 21 18.24 -7.61 -2.92
N PRO A 22 17.55 -6.63 -3.57
CA PRO A 22 16.09 -6.57 -3.61
C PRO A 22 15.39 -7.86 -4.08
N LYS A 23 16.00 -8.57 -5.04
CA LYS A 23 15.45 -9.82 -5.59
C LYS A 23 15.37 -10.96 -4.56
N ASP A 24 16.24 -10.91 -3.51
CA ASP A 24 16.38 -11.94 -2.49
C ASP A 24 15.68 -11.60 -1.17
N ARG A 25 15.03 -10.42 -1.08
CA ARG A 25 14.36 -9.93 0.13
C ARG A 25 12.96 -10.50 0.36
N ASP A 26 12.44 -11.33 -0.54
CA ASP A 26 11.07 -11.88 -0.49
C ASP A 26 9.98 -10.82 -0.37
N ILE A 27 10.13 -9.75 -1.16
CA ILE A 27 9.20 -8.64 -1.28
C ILE A 27 8.58 -8.61 -2.66
N ALA A 28 7.38 -8.04 -2.77
CA ALA A 28 6.76 -7.71 -4.05
C ALA A 28 6.29 -6.26 -4.04
N MET A 29 6.42 -5.57 -5.18
CA MET A 29 6.04 -4.17 -5.31
C MET A 29 4.97 -3.99 -6.37
N VAL A 30 3.96 -3.20 -6.04
CA VAL A 30 2.93 -2.69 -6.95
C VAL A 30 3.19 -1.21 -7.13
N PHE A 31 3.48 -0.82 -8.37
CA PHE A 31 3.82 0.56 -8.74
C PHE A 31 2.56 1.36 -9.09
N GLN A 32 2.61 2.66 -8.95
CA GLN A 32 1.57 3.62 -9.31
C GLN A 32 1.07 3.47 -10.76
N ASN A 33 1.96 3.17 -11.70
CA ASN A 33 1.64 2.98 -13.12
C ASN A 33 1.35 1.52 -13.50
N TYR A 34 1.19 0.64 -12.49
CA TYR A 34 0.97 -0.81 -12.61
C TYR A 34 2.12 -1.59 -13.25
N ALA A 35 2.99 -0.96 -14.04
CA ALA A 35 4.15 -1.54 -14.73
C ALA A 35 3.85 -2.89 -15.42
N LEU A 36 2.69 -3.01 -16.09
CA LEU A 36 2.32 -4.22 -16.81
C LEU A 36 3.07 -4.31 -18.15
N TYR A 37 3.41 -5.52 -18.54
CA TYR A 37 4.00 -5.81 -19.85
C TYR A 37 2.89 -5.77 -20.93
N PRO A 38 2.87 -4.77 -21.84
CA PRO A 38 1.72 -4.53 -22.73
C PRO A 38 1.52 -5.61 -23.80
N HIS A 39 2.59 -6.32 -24.14
CA HIS A 39 2.57 -7.40 -25.14
C HIS A 39 2.15 -8.75 -24.58
N MET A 40 2.17 -8.91 -23.26
CA MET A 40 1.78 -10.14 -22.56
C MET A 40 0.29 -10.16 -22.23
N THR A 41 -0.28 -11.36 -22.14
CA THR A 41 -1.63 -11.56 -21.59
C THR A 41 -1.67 -11.27 -20.09
N VAL A 42 -2.86 -11.24 -19.49
CA VAL A 42 -3.04 -11.18 -18.02
C VAL A 42 -2.34 -12.37 -17.37
N PHE A 43 -2.58 -13.59 -17.89
CA PHE A 43 -1.91 -14.80 -17.40
C PHE A 43 -0.39 -14.65 -17.42
N ASP A 44 0.17 -14.23 -18.56
CA ASP A 44 1.62 -14.10 -18.72
C ASP A 44 2.23 -13.02 -17.83
N ASN A 45 1.53 -11.89 -17.63
CA ASN A 45 1.92 -10.85 -16.70
C ASN A 45 2.02 -11.41 -15.28
N MET A 46 1.02 -12.16 -14.82
CA MET A 46 1.01 -12.75 -13.49
C MET A 46 2.08 -13.84 -13.35
N ALA A 47 2.22 -14.71 -14.37
CA ALA A 47 3.17 -15.82 -14.38
C ALA A 47 4.63 -15.41 -14.50
N PHE A 48 4.94 -14.20 -14.96
CA PHE A 48 6.28 -13.80 -15.39
C PHE A 48 7.36 -14.03 -14.33
N GLY A 49 7.14 -13.60 -13.10
CA GLY A 49 8.10 -13.77 -12.02
C GLY A 49 8.36 -15.24 -11.64
N LEU A 50 7.34 -16.10 -11.77
CA LEU A 50 7.47 -17.54 -11.53
C LEU A 50 8.22 -18.23 -12.68
N LYS A 51 7.98 -17.80 -13.93
CA LYS A 51 8.72 -18.30 -15.10
C LYS A 51 10.23 -18.01 -14.98
N LEU A 52 10.60 -16.81 -14.55
CA LEU A 52 12.01 -16.42 -14.30
C LEU A 52 12.68 -17.29 -13.22
N ARG A 53 11.92 -17.70 -12.21
CA ARG A 53 12.38 -18.61 -11.16
C ARG A 53 12.35 -20.09 -11.56
N LYS A 54 12.01 -20.39 -12.82
CA LYS A 54 11.92 -21.75 -13.39
C LYS A 54 10.95 -22.67 -12.62
N VAL A 55 9.88 -22.10 -12.06
CA VAL A 55 8.81 -22.89 -11.42
C VAL A 55 8.14 -23.78 -12.46
N PRO A 56 7.73 -25.03 -12.11
CA PRO A 56 7.03 -25.94 -13.02
C PRO A 56 5.74 -25.34 -13.60
N LYS A 57 5.42 -25.63 -14.87
CA LYS A 57 4.28 -25.05 -15.58
C LYS A 57 2.94 -25.28 -14.87
N ASP A 58 2.73 -26.49 -14.34
CA ASP A 58 1.49 -26.85 -13.65
C ASP A 58 1.33 -26.07 -12.35
N GLU A 59 2.40 -25.84 -11.61
CA GLU A 59 2.41 -25.02 -10.40
C GLU A 59 2.16 -23.54 -10.73
N ILE A 60 2.76 -23.01 -11.81
CA ILE A 60 2.48 -21.64 -12.30
C ILE A 60 1.00 -21.50 -12.60
N LYS A 61 0.42 -22.46 -13.34
CA LYS A 61 -1.00 -22.43 -13.72
C LYS A 61 -1.88 -22.39 -12.47
N ALA A 62 -1.66 -23.29 -11.52
CA ALA A 62 -2.43 -23.35 -10.29
C ALA A 62 -2.36 -22.04 -9.48
N LYS A 63 -1.16 -21.46 -9.30
CA LYS A 63 -0.98 -20.21 -8.57
C LYS A 63 -1.63 -19.01 -9.28
N VAL A 64 -1.54 -18.95 -10.61
CA VAL A 64 -2.17 -17.87 -11.38
C VAL A 64 -3.69 -17.98 -11.34
N GLU A 65 -4.25 -19.18 -11.49
CA GLU A 65 -5.71 -19.40 -11.40
C GLU A 65 -6.24 -19.09 -10.00
N GLU A 66 -5.51 -19.44 -8.94
CA GLU A 66 -5.88 -19.09 -7.57
C GLU A 66 -5.89 -17.57 -7.37
N ALA A 67 -4.82 -16.87 -7.76
CA ALA A 67 -4.75 -15.43 -7.66
C ALA A 67 -5.80 -14.73 -8.54
N ALA A 68 -6.09 -15.27 -9.74
CA ALA A 68 -7.14 -14.75 -10.61
C ALA A 68 -8.53 -14.87 -9.97
N ARG A 69 -8.80 -15.97 -9.25
CA ARG A 69 -10.06 -16.16 -8.50
C ARG A 69 -10.21 -15.18 -7.35
N ILE A 70 -9.11 -14.91 -6.61
CA ILE A 70 -9.10 -13.92 -5.52
C ILE A 70 -9.42 -12.51 -6.04
N LEU A 71 -9.00 -12.22 -7.28
CA LEU A 71 -9.02 -10.88 -7.89
C LEU A 71 -10.13 -10.70 -8.93
N ASP A 72 -11.02 -11.68 -9.13
CA ASP A 72 -12.06 -11.68 -10.18
C ASP A 72 -11.49 -11.43 -11.59
N LEU A 73 -10.39 -12.10 -11.93
CA LEU A 73 -9.70 -11.97 -13.22
C LEU A 73 -9.82 -13.21 -14.10
N GLU A 74 -10.50 -14.29 -13.67
CA GLU A 74 -10.55 -15.59 -14.37
C GLU A 74 -10.94 -15.46 -15.82
N LYS A 75 -11.97 -14.65 -16.12
CA LYS A 75 -12.49 -14.42 -17.48
C LYS A 75 -11.61 -13.48 -18.33
N LEU A 76 -10.54 -12.96 -17.75
CA LEU A 76 -9.68 -11.95 -18.37
C LEU A 76 -8.27 -12.46 -18.64
N LEU A 77 -7.95 -13.70 -18.26
CA LEU A 77 -6.59 -14.26 -18.31
C LEU A 77 -5.94 -14.19 -19.70
N ASP A 78 -6.73 -14.33 -20.76
CA ASP A 78 -6.24 -14.30 -22.15
C ASP A 78 -6.19 -12.88 -22.75
N ARG A 79 -6.70 -11.88 -22.04
CA ARG A 79 -6.69 -10.50 -22.52
C ARG A 79 -5.33 -9.84 -22.32
N LYS A 80 -5.05 -8.82 -23.14
CA LYS A 80 -3.87 -7.95 -22.99
C LYS A 80 -4.25 -6.68 -22.22
N PRO A 81 -3.29 -5.98 -21.58
CA PRO A 81 -3.53 -4.79 -20.76
C PRO A 81 -4.34 -3.68 -21.45
N LYS A 82 -4.19 -3.49 -22.77
CA LYS A 82 -4.95 -2.48 -23.52
C LYS A 82 -6.47 -2.74 -23.56
N ALA A 83 -6.89 -3.99 -23.36
CA ALA A 83 -8.31 -4.40 -23.35
C ALA A 83 -8.91 -4.42 -21.93
N LEU A 84 -8.24 -3.79 -20.96
CA LEU A 84 -8.64 -3.78 -19.57
C LEU A 84 -8.96 -2.35 -19.10
N SER A 85 -9.92 -2.24 -18.15
CA SER A 85 -10.15 -1.00 -17.41
C SER A 85 -8.99 -0.67 -16.45
N GLY A 86 -8.95 0.54 -15.90
CA GLY A 86 -7.95 0.95 -14.90
C GLY A 86 -7.89 -0.01 -13.71
N GLY A 87 -9.05 -0.29 -13.09
CA GLY A 87 -9.12 -1.21 -11.95
C GLY A 87 -8.78 -2.66 -12.31
N GLN A 88 -9.08 -3.11 -13.54
CA GLN A 88 -8.65 -4.43 -14.00
C GLN A 88 -7.13 -4.49 -14.14
N ARG A 89 -6.49 -3.46 -14.72
CA ARG A 89 -5.02 -3.39 -14.80
C ARG A 89 -4.38 -3.40 -13.43
N GLN A 90 -4.93 -2.67 -12.46
CA GLN A 90 -4.46 -2.67 -11.09
C GLN A 90 -4.55 -4.05 -10.46
N ARG A 91 -5.71 -4.74 -10.60
CA ARG A 91 -5.86 -6.12 -10.09
C ARG A 91 -4.84 -7.07 -10.71
N VAL A 92 -4.53 -6.92 -12.00
CA VAL A 92 -3.46 -7.71 -12.64
C VAL A 92 -2.08 -7.42 -12.01
N ALA A 93 -1.76 -6.16 -11.72
CA ALA A 93 -0.51 -5.80 -11.03
C ALA A 93 -0.43 -6.41 -9.62
N MET A 94 -1.55 -6.41 -8.89
CA MET A 94 -1.64 -7.09 -7.60
C MET A 94 -1.50 -8.61 -7.75
N GLY A 95 -2.13 -9.22 -8.76
CA GLY A 95 -2.01 -10.64 -9.04
C GLY A 95 -0.57 -11.05 -9.32
N ARG A 96 0.17 -10.25 -10.07
CA ARG A 96 1.61 -10.46 -10.31
C ARG A 96 2.44 -10.47 -9.01
N ALA A 97 2.03 -9.70 -8.01
CA ALA A 97 2.65 -9.69 -6.70
C ALA A 97 2.22 -10.91 -5.86
N ILE A 98 0.92 -11.22 -5.83
CA ILE A 98 0.30 -12.30 -5.02
C ILE A 98 0.83 -13.68 -5.40
N VAL A 99 0.95 -14.00 -6.69
CA VAL A 99 1.41 -15.32 -7.16
C VAL A 99 2.80 -15.70 -6.61
N ARG A 100 3.60 -14.70 -6.20
CA ARG A 100 4.91 -14.92 -5.59
C ARG A 100 4.84 -15.28 -4.12
N ASN A 101 3.68 -15.08 -3.47
CA ASN A 101 3.45 -15.24 -2.04
C ASN A 101 4.55 -14.58 -1.17
N PRO A 102 4.80 -13.27 -1.34
CA PRO A 102 5.90 -12.59 -0.64
C PRO A 102 5.55 -12.37 0.84
N LYS A 103 6.56 -12.23 1.69
CA LYS A 103 6.37 -11.87 3.10
C LYS A 103 5.89 -10.42 3.28
N VAL A 104 6.30 -9.53 2.37
CA VAL A 104 5.94 -8.11 2.43
C VAL A 104 5.51 -7.62 1.04
N PHE A 105 4.35 -6.94 1.00
CA PHE A 105 3.89 -6.18 -0.15
C PHE A 105 4.23 -4.71 0.02
N LEU A 106 4.81 -4.12 -1.00
CA LEU A 106 5.04 -2.67 -1.10
C LEU A 106 4.05 -2.12 -2.13
N MET A 107 3.21 -1.18 -1.74
CA MET A 107 2.22 -0.53 -2.62
C MET A 107 2.50 0.96 -2.67
N ASP A 108 2.95 1.44 -3.82
CA ASP A 108 3.31 2.84 -4.04
C ASP A 108 2.18 3.55 -4.79
N GLU A 109 1.38 4.32 -4.05
CA GLU A 109 0.19 5.04 -4.52
C GLU A 109 -0.70 4.25 -5.50
N PRO A 110 -1.10 3.01 -5.16
CA PRO A 110 -1.71 2.12 -6.14
C PRO A 110 -3.07 2.60 -6.66
N LEU A 111 -3.76 3.51 -5.97
CA LEU A 111 -5.09 3.99 -6.33
C LEU A 111 -5.12 5.40 -6.94
N SER A 112 -3.98 6.10 -7.01
CA SER A 112 -3.91 7.51 -7.45
C SER A 112 -4.45 7.75 -8.86
N ASN A 113 -4.29 6.79 -9.77
CA ASN A 113 -4.72 6.88 -11.17
C ASN A 113 -6.17 6.41 -11.44
N LEU A 114 -6.97 6.23 -10.39
CA LEU A 114 -8.36 5.77 -10.49
C LEU A 114 -9.35 6.91 -10.22
N ASP A 115 -10.51 6.84 -10.88
CA ASP A 115 -11.65 7.71 -10.55
C ASP A 115 -12.18 7.42 -9.14
N ALA A 116 -12.93 8.38 -8.57
CA ALA A 116 -13.39 8.32 -7.18
C ALA A 116 -14.23 7.05 -6.88
N LYS A 117 -15.12 6.66 -7.79
CA LYS A 117 -15.98 5.48 -7.59
C LYS A 117 -15.16 4.20 -7.58
N LEU A 118 -14.25 4.06 -8.52
CA LEU A 118 -13.39 2.89 -8.64
C LEU A 118 -12.39 2.81 -7.47
N ARG A 119 -11.90 3.96 -6.99
CA ARG A 119 -11.02 4.05 -5.81
C ARG A 119 -11.70 3.48 -4.56
N VAL A 120 -12.98 3.82 -4.32
CA VAL A 120 -13.74 3.25 -3.20
C VAL A 120 -13.85 1.73 -3.31
N GLN A 121 -14.20 1.21 -4.50
CA GLN A 121 -14.28 -0.22 -4.72
C GLN A 121 -12.94 -0.93 -4.48
N MET A 122 -11.86 -0.36 -5.00
CA MET A 122 -10.52 -0.94 -4.87
C MET A 122 -9.98 -0.92 -3.43
N ARG A 123 -10.34 0.08 -2.62
CA ARG A 123 -10.02 0.05 -1.18
C ARG A 123 -10.64 -1.17 -0.50
N ILE A 124 -11.91 -1.45 -0.76
CA ILE A 124 -12.60 -2.63 -0.23
C ILE A 124 -11.89 -3.92 -0.66
N GLU A 125 -11.51 -4.00 -1.94
CA GLU A 125 -10.79 -5.18 -2.46
C GLU A 125 -9.41 -5.36 -1.83
N ILE A 126 -8.64 -4.29 -1.66
CA ILE A 126 -7.33 -4.34 -0.99
C ILE A 126 -7.50 -4.81 0.46
N SER A 127 -8.50 -4.30 1.19
CA SER A 127 -8.79 -4.75 2.56
C SER A 127 -9.11 -6.26 2.62
N LYS A 128 -9.96 -6.76 1.71
CA LYS A 128 -10.27 -8.19 1.62
C LYS A 128 -9.02 -9.03 1.31
N ILE A 129 -8.18 -8.56 0.39
CA ILE A 129 -6.95 -9.25 0.02
C ILE A 129 -5.99 -9.30 1.21
N HIS A 130 -5.81 -8.18 1.93
CA HIS A 130 -5.00 -8.14 3.14
C HIS A 130 -5.47 -9.18 4.17
N GLN A 131 -6.78 -9.24 4.44
CA GLN A 131 -7.35 -10.22 5.37
C GLN A 131 -7.13 -11.68 4.93
N ARG A 132 -7.22 -11.96 3.62
CA ARG A 132 -7.02 -13.31 3.08
C ARG A 132 -5.56 -13.76 3.09
N LEU A 133 -4.64 -12.86 2.78
CA LEU A 133 -3.22 -13.19 2.67
C LEU A 133 -2.50 -13.21 4.02
N GLY A 134 -2.97 -12.44 5.01
CA GLY A 134 -2.29 -12.28 6.31
C GLY A 134 -0.87 -11.73 6.21
N ALA A 135 -0.50 -11.15 5.04
CA ALA A 135 0.83 -10.65 4.78
C ALA A 135 1.00 -9.20 5.26
N THR A 136 2.22 -8.79 5.56
CA THR A 136 2.52 -7.39 5.86
C THR A 136 2.43 -6.56 4.59
N ILE A 137 1.63 -5.48 4.62
CA ILE A 137 1.50 -4.52 3.53
C ILE A 137 2.06 -3.17 3.98
N ILE A 138 3.01 -2.61 3.23
CA ILE A 138 3.43 -1.21 3.35
C ILE A 138 2.77 -0.46 2.21
N TYR A 139 1.86 0.46 2.57
CA TYR A 139 1.03 1.21 1.64
C TYR A 139 1.39 2.68 1.69
N VAL A 140 1.88 3.24 0.59
CA VAL A 140 2.18 4.66 0.45
C VAL A 140 0.99 5.34 -0.21
N THR A 141 0.54 6.44 0.37
CA THR A 141 -0.54 7.27 -0.17
C THR A 141 -0.44 8.70 0.33
N HIS A 142 -0.95 9.64 -0.46
CA HIS A 142 -1.22 11.02 -0.04
C HIS A 142 -2.69 11.24 0.32
N ASP A 143 -3.55 10.23 0.15
CA ASP A 143 -4.98 10.28 0.47
C ASP A 143 -5.20 9.81 1.92
N GLN A 144 -5.62 10.74 2.79
CA GLN A 144 -5.87 10.45 4.20
C GLN A 144 -6.98 9.41 4.40
N THR A 145 -8.01 9.42 3.53
CA THR A 145 -9.10 8.46 3.62
C THR A 145 -8.60 7.04 3.36
N GLU A 146 -7.65 6.87 2.44
CA GLU A 146 -7.00 5.57 2.21
C GLU A 146 -6.21 5.15 3.45
N ALA A 147 -5.37 6.03 3.99
CA ALA A 147 -4.58 5.74 5.17
C ALA A 147 -5.45 5.37 6.38
N MET A 148 -6.50 6.15 6.66
CA MET A 148 -7.40 5.95 7.79
C MET A 148 -8.28 4.70 7.67
N THR A 149 -8.61 4.28 6.44
CA THR A 149 -9.50 3.12 6.21
C THR A 149 -8.77 1.80 6.01
N LEU A 150 -7.55 1.83 5.47
CA LEU A 150 -6.78 0.62 5.18
C LEU A 150 -5.71 0.33 6.24
N GLY A 151 -5.15 1.37 6.84
CA GLY A 151 -4.04 1.23 7.78
C GLY A 151 -4.47 0.65 9.13
N THR A 152 -3.76 -0.35 9.62
CA THR A 152 -3.80 -0.77 11.03
C THR A 152 -2.87 0.11 11.87
N ARG A 153 -1.85 0.66 11.23
CA ARG A 153 -0.89 1.64 11.76
C ARG A 153 -0.49 2.60 10.66
N ILE A 154 -0.43 3.88 10.95
CA ILE A 154 -0.09 4.95 10.02
C ILE A 154 1.21 5.60 10.46
N VAL A 155 2.08 5.89 9.49
CA VAL A 155 3.28 6.71 9.66
C VAL A 155 3.05 8.04 8.96
N VAL A 156 2.95 9.12 9.71
CA VAL A 156 2.87 10.49 9.16
C VAL A 156 4.28 11.02 8.99
N MET A 157 4.59 11.46 7.77
CA MET A 157 5.92 11.98 7.41
C MET A 157 5.83 13.41 6.89
N LYS A 158 6.84 14.20 7.19
CA LYS A 158 7.07 15.54 6.63
C LYS A 158 8.54 15.74 6.34
N ASP A 159 8.87 16.16 5.13
CA ASP A 159 10.24 16.46 4.70
C ASP A 159 11.25 15.31 4.99
N GLY A 160 10.81 14.05 4.78
CA GLY A 160 11.61 12.86 5.04
C GLY A 160 11.69 12.44 6.52
N VAL A 161 11.08 13.21 7.44
CA VAL A 161 11.11 12.95 8.88
C VAL A 161 9.77 12.38 9.35
N VAL A 162 9.82 11.31 10.14
CA VAL A 162 8.64 10.73 10.80
C VAL A 162 8.13 11.69 11.87
N GLN A 163 6.87 12.12 11.76
CA GLN A 163 6.22 13.03 12.70
C GLN A 163 5.47 12.27 13.80
N GLN A 164 4.77 11.20 13.43
CA GLN A 164 4.07 10.32 14.37
C GLN A 164 3.83 8.96 13.74
N VAL A 165 3.81 7.91 14.55
CA VAL A 165 3.47 6.54 14.18
C VAL A 165 2.44 6.02 15.17
N ASP A 166 1.21 5.77 14.69
CA ASP A 166 0.15 5.30 15.57
C ASP A 166 -0.99 4.59 14.82
N THR A 167 -2.01 4.16 15.57
CA THR A 167 -3.28 3.71 15.01
C THR A 167 -4.02 4.89 14.37
N PRO A 168 -4.91 4.65 13.37
CA PRO A 168 -5.72 5.72 12.78
C PRO A 168 -6.48 6.55 13.82
N GLN A 169 -7.10 5.90 14.79
CA GLN A 169 -7.88 6.56 15.84
C GLN A 169 -7.00 7.47 16.71
N HIS A 170 -5.86 6.97 17.16
CA HIS A 170 -4.97 7.74 18.06
C HIS A 170 -4.32 8.93 17.36
N LEU A 171 -3.99 8.79 16.07
CA LEU A 171 -3.51 9.92 15.26
C LEU A 171 -4.53 11.05 15.13
N TYR A 172 -5.81 10.70 15.05
CA TYR A 172 -6.90 11.68 14.97
C TYR A 172 -7.21 12.32 16.33
N GLU A 173 -7.29 11.53 17.40
CA GLU A 173 -7.69 11.98 18.73
C GLU A 173 -6.55 12.66 19.50
N GLN A 174 -5.30 12.23 19.27
CA GLN A 174 -4.12 12.69 20.01
C GLN A 174 -2.94 12.96 19.06
N PRO A 175 -3.05 13.98 18.18
CA PRO A 175 -1.97 14.35 17.29
C PRO A 175 -0.75 14.85 18.08
N GLY A 176 0.44 14.34 17.76
CA GLY A 176 1.67 14.63 18.48
C GLY A 176 2.25 16.03 18.24
N ASN A 177 1.79 16.72 17.20
CA ASN A 177 2.20 18.10 16.90
C ASN A 177 1.17 18.80 15.97
N LEU A 178 1.32 20.11 15.79
CA LEU A 178 0.43 20.92 14.96
C LEU A 178 0.37 20.46 13.50
N PHE A 179 1.47 19.94 12.96
CA PHE A 179 1.47 19.42 11.60
C PHE A 179 0.54 18.21 11.47
N VAL A 180 0.68 17.23 12.37
CA VAL A 180 -0.20 16.04 12.37
C VAL A 180 -1.65 16.45 12.59
N ALA A 181 -1.93 17.36 13.54
CA ALA A 181 -3.26 17.86 13.82
C ALA A 181 -3.93 18.53 12.62
N GLY A 182 -3.18 19.34 11.86
CA GLY A 182 -3.69 20.00 10.66
C GLY A 182 -3.70 19.12 9.41
N PHE A 183 -2.84 18.09 9.38
CA PHE A 183 -2.76 17.17 8.25
C PHE A 183 -3.80 16.05 8.33
N MET A 184 -4.11 15.53 9.53
CA MET A 184 -5.03 14.41 9.73
C MET A 184 -6.45 14.91 10.02
N GLY A 185 -7.41 14.47 9.24
CA GLY A 185 -8.83 14.76 9.44
C GLY A 185 -9.52 15.44 8.25
N SER A 186 -10.82 15.17 8.12
CA SER A 186 -11.70 15.82 7.14
C SER A 186 -13.05 16.08 7.82
N PRO A 187 -13.39 17.37 8.11
CA PRO A 187 -12.61 18.58 7.82
C PRO A 187 -11.32 18.67 8.65
N GLN A 188 -10.39 19.49 8.17
CA GLN A 188 -9.13 19.76 8.87
C GLN A 188 -9.39 20.53 10.18
N MET A 189 -8.50 20.36 11.15
CA MET A 189 -8.54 21.12 12.41
C MET A 189 -8.32 22.62 12.16
N ASN A 190 -9.12 23.45 12.82
CA ASN A 190 -8.90 24.89 12.81
C ASN A 190 -7.85 25.29 13.83
N PHE A 191 -6.97 26.20 13.48
CA PHE A 191 -5.99 26.81 14.37
C PHE A 191 -6.34 28.27 14.59
N LEU A 192 -6.34 28.69 15.86
CA LEU A 192 -6.60 30.07 16.25
C LEU A 192 -5.44 30.53 17.14
N ASP A 193 -4.84 31.63 16.79
CA ASP A 193 -3.87 32.30 17.66
C ASP A 193 -4.61 32.95 18.81
N ALA A 194 -4.27 32.57 20.03
CA ALA A 194 -4.91 33.10 21.24
C ALA A 194 -3.92 33.17 22.39
N GLN A 195 -4.12 34.16 23.24
CA GLN A 195 -3.42 34.28 24.51
C GLN A 195 -4.24 33.59 25.61
N ILE A 196 -3.67 32.59 26.27
CA ILE A 196 -4.32 31.89 27.36
C ILE A 196 -4.08 32.69 28.66
N THR A 197 -5.16 33.03 29.35
CA THR A 197 -5.12 33.72 30.62
C THR A 197 -5.95 32.97 31.65
N GLU A 198 -5.51 32.98 32.92
CA GLU A 198 -6.29 32.45 34.04
C GLU A 198 -7.33 33.46 34.51
N LYS A 199 -8.58 33.01 34.71
CA LYS A 199 -9.65 33.79 35.28
C LYS A 199 -10.36 32.95 36.36
N GLY A 200 -9.92 33.09 37.60
CA GLY A 200 -10.34 32.18 38.68
C GLY A 200 -9.78 30.78 38.48
N ASN A 201 -10.66 29.75 38.41
CA ASN A 201 -10.26 28.36 38.12
C ASN A 201 -10.33 27.98 36.66
N ASP A 202 -10.68 28.92 35.78
CA ASP A 202 -10.86 28.66 34.36
C ASP A 202 -9.72 29.22 33.49
N LEU A 203 -9.36 28.52 32.44
CA LEU A 203 -8.49 29.01 31.39
C LEU A 203 -9.34 29.66 30.28
N VAL A 204 -9.02 30.91 29.95
CA VAL A 204 -9.73 31.71 28.95
C VAL A 204 -8.77 32.08 27.84
N ALA A 205 -9.18 31.76 26.59
CA ALA A 205 -8.49 32.19 25.36
C ALA A 205 -8.98 33.60 24.96
N LYS A 206 -8.05 34.52 24.68
CA LYS A 206 -8.31 35.86 24.15
C LYS A 206 -7.55 36.08 22.86
#